data_425ac0fd32b126c0d75a5695aadb286b
#
_entry.id   425ac0fd32b126c0d75a5695aadb286b
#
_cell.length_a   1.000
_cell.length_b   1.000
_cell.length_c   1.000
_cell.angle_alpha   90.00
_cell.angle_beta   90.00
_cell.angle_gamma   90.00
#
_symmetry.space_group_name_H-M   'P 1'
#
loop_
_entity.id
_entity.type
_entity.pdbx_description
1 polymer ?
#
loop_
_entity_poly.entity_id
_entity_poly.type
_entity_poly.pdbx_seq_one_letter_code
_entity_poly.pdbx_strand_id
1 'polypeptide(L)'
;MAVKKRFRKTVCAILGFCLLLSAAASAEGADTKQLQERLLTLGYEIGTADGIPGKKTTAAIRLAQELLAEQGFDVQATGFPDARTAELILQEENEGLLRTLKRGSWGSRVREAQERLIGLNLLMDSADGQYGLNTETAVSAFEEMMAGKAPEKIRQDGMISEEEYTLLTGELKNYGIEAPACFDDAHPEALTGAYLYSGHAFLINAVTGEALLEKEADERAEPASTTKIVTLLTALSLCDPDQTVVIPPEAADIPPDSTRVPVEPGETMTMRDLLYAMMIRSGNDAANAAAVLCAGSTEAFAEKMNETAAKLGMTNSRFVNAHGYTAEGHYTTARDLVTAARHGLTLKEFREIVTCLRYTLPATEKRAELPISLKWEIFNPQSEYYIPHAAGVKSGYTSSAGFCYVGAYQEDGTTLIAAVMGARGRNMAWTDLKRLFAYGMAKSRGLKPDESGER
;
A
#
# COMPACT_ATOMS: atom_id res chain seq x y z
N MET A 1 -81.27 -10.52 -3.32
CA MET A 1 -80.75 -9.11 -3.48
C MET A 1 -79.55 -8.77 -2.58
N ALA A 2 -79.35 -9.47 -1.52
CA ALA A 2 -78.24 -9.16 -0.56
C ALA A 2 -76.78 -9.57 -1.01
N VAL A 3 -76.70 -10.62 -1.84
CA VAL A 3 -75.35 -11.14 -2.28
C VAL A 3 -74.70 -10.22 -3.33
N LYS A 4 -75.47 -9.56 -4.21
CA LYS A 4 -74.91 -8.61 -5.21
C LYS A 4 -74.39 -7.29 -4.62
N LYS A 5 -74.85 -6.86 -3.44
CA LYS A 5 -74.41 -5.65 -2.80
C LYS A 5 -73.05 -5.84 -2.02
N ARG A 6 -72.77 -7.06 -1.53
CA ARG A 6 -71.48 -7.36 -0.86
C ARG A 6 -70.36 -7.47 -1.90
N PHE A 7 -70.57 -8.05 -3.05
CA PHE A 7 -69.57 -8.21 -4.12
C PHE A 7 -69.14 -6.86 -4.70
N ARG A 8 -70.02 -5.88 -4.84
CA ARG A 8 -69.70 -4.54 -5.34
C ARG A 8 -68.86 -3.72 -4.31
N LYS A 9 -69.14 -3.87 -3.02
CA LYS A 9 -68.34 -3.18 -1.99
C LYS A 9 -66.91 -3.74 -1.84
N THR A 10 -66.74 -5.05 -2.00
CA THR A 10 -65.43 -5.70 -1.92
C THR A 10 -64.57 -5.39 -3.18
N VAL A 11 -65.15 -5.37 -4.37
CA VAL A 11 -64.42 -4.99 -5.59
C VAL A 11 -64.04 -3.51 -5.60
N CYS A 12 -64.91 -2.60 -5.10
CA CYS A 12 -64.52 -1.19 -4.95
C CYS A 12 -63.44 -0.95 -3.88
N ALA A 13 -63.44 -1.76 -2.79
CA ALA A 13 -62.39 -1.65 -1.77
C ALA A 13 -61.02 -2.19 -2.27
N ILE A 14 -61.03 -3.29 -3.05
CA ILE A 14 -59.80 -3.83 -3.66
C ILE A 14 -59.27 -2.90 -4.77
N LEU A 15 -60.15 -2.32 -5.60
CA LEU A 15 -59.74 -1.33 -6.60
C LEU A 15 -59.26 -0.03 -5.98
N GLY A 16 -59.88 0.44 -4.88
CA GLY A 16 -59.43 1.62 -4.13
C GLY A 16 -58.05 1.37 -3.44
N PHE A 17 -57.86 0.16 -2.93
CA PHE A 17 -56.57 -0.20 -2.30
C PHE A 17 -55.45 -0.39 -3.33
N CYS A 18 -55.75 -0.99 -4.49
CA CYS A 18 -54.79 -1.07 -5.59
C CYS A 18 -54.47 0.29 -6.23
N LEU A 19 -55.42 1.22 -6.29
CA LEU A 19 -55.21 2.58 -6.77
C LEU A 19 -54.40 3.41 -5.76
N LEU A 20 -54.60 3.21 -4.44
CA LEU A 20 -53.80 3.85 -3.40
C LEU A 20 -52.40 3.29 -3.37
N LEU A 21 -52.21 1.98 -3.55
CA LEU A 21 -50.86 1.37 -3.66
C LEU A 21 -50.15 1.79 -4.95
N SER A 22 -50.85 1.94 -6.07
CA SER A 22 -50.24 2.44 -7.32
C SER A 22 -49.93 3.95 -7.26
N ALA A 23 -50.74 4.74 -6.55
CA ALA A 23 -50.44 6.16 -6.32
C ALA A 23 -49.29 6.37 -5.35
N ALA A 24 -49.20 5.56 -4.28
CA ALA A 24 -48.07 5.60 -3.36
C ALA A 24 -46.79 5.13 -4.05
N ALA A 25 -46.80 4.05 -4.81
CA ALA A 25 -45.67 3.58 -5.59
C ALA A 25 -45.28 4.57 -6.71
N SER A 26 -46.19 5.32 -7.29
CA SER A 26 -45.90 6.36 -8.28
C SER A 26 -45.31 7.63 -7.65
N ALA A 27 -45.76 7.96 -6.43
CA ALA A 27 -45.20 9.08 -5.67
C ALA A 27 -43.76 8.77 -5.17
N GLU A 28 -43.52 7.57 -4.61
CA GLU A 28 -42.20 7.10 -4.25
C GLU A 28 -41.25 7.00 -5.46
N GLY A 29 -41.77 6.56 -6.60
CA GLY A 29 -40.98 6.50 -7.84
C GLY A 29 -40.64 7.88 -8.40
N ALA A 30 -41.52 8.88 -8.25
CA ALA A 30 -41.24 10.25 -8.64
C ALA A 30 -40.18 10.89 -7.75
N ASP A 31 -40.24 10.68 -6.44
CA ASP A 31 -39.24 11.18 -5.49
C ASP A 31 -37.86 10.51 -5.70
N THR A 32 -37.85 9.19 -5.96
CA THR A 32 -36.62 8.46 -6.29
C THR A 32 -35.99 8.95 -7.59
N LYS A 33 -36.83 9.24 -8.60
CA LYS A 33 -36.35 9.78 -9.88
C LYS A 33 -35.69 11.16 -9.71
N GLN A 34 -36.27 12.03 -8.92
CA GLN A 34 -35.71 13.35 -8.62
C GLN A 34 -34.33 13.23 -7.91
N LEU A 35 -34.22 12.29 -6.95
CA LEU A 35 -32.94 11.99 -6.30
C LEU A 35 -31.90 11.43 -7.29
N GLN A 36 -32.31 10.55 -8.19
CA GLN A 36 -31.43 10.03 -9.24
C GLN A 36 -30.96 11.13 -10.19
N GLU A 37 -31.85 12.03 -10.62
CA GLU A 37 -31.53 13.20 -11.42
C GLU A 37 -30.50 14.09 -10.71
N ARG A 38 -30.71 14.35 -9.40
CA ARG A 38 -29.76 15.13 -8.59
C ARG A 38 -28.41 14.43 -8.44
N LEU A 39 -28.38 13.13 -8.17
CA LEU A 39 -27.14 12.35 -8.10
C LEU A 39 -26.35 12.40 -9.42
N LEU A 40 -27.03 12.33 -10.55
CA LEU A 40 -26.39 12.48 -11.87
C LEU A 40 -25.77 13.88 -12.04
N THR A 41 -26.46 14.96 -11.63
CA THR A 41 -25.90 16.32 -11.66
C THR A 41 -24.70 16.51 -10.73
N LEU A 42 -24.66 15.75 -9.63
CA LEU A 42 -23.52 15.71 -8.70
C LEU A 42 -22.32 14.91 -9.24
N GLY A 43 -22.51 14.19 -10.37
CA GLY A 43 -21.45 13.43 -11.03
C GLY A 43 -21.40 11.96 -10.65
N TYR A 44 -22.43 11.42 -9.96
CA TYR A 44 -22.52 9.98 -9.67
C TYR A 44 -22.98 9.21 -10.90
N GLU A 45 -22.25 8.22 -11.34
CA GLU A 45 -22.59 7.39 -12.51
C GLU A 45 -23.55 6.25 -12.12
N ILE A 46 -24.80 6.60 -11.82
CA ILE A 46 -25.84 5.65 -11.37
C ILE A 46 -26.62 4.99 -12.51
N GLY A 47 -26.41 5.40 -13.76
CA GLY A 47 -27.18 4.99 -14.92
C GLY A 47 -28.30 5.98 -15.25
N THR A 48 -29.51 5.50 -15.56
CA THR A 48 -30.67 6.36 -15.90
C THR A 48 -31.50 6.69 -14.67
N ALA A 49 -32.08 7.87 -14.64
CA ALA A 49 -33.05 8.26 -13.62
C ALA A 49 -34.44 7.70 -14.01
N ASP A 50 -34.69 6.45 -13.67
CA ASP A 50 -35.90 5.71 -13.99
C ASP A 50 -36.92 5.60 -12.83
N GLY A 51 -36.54 6.13 -11.66
CA GLY A 51 -37.33 6.06 -10.43
C GLY A 51 -37.24 4.71 -9.70
N ILE A 52 -36.34 3.81 -10.16
CA ILE A 52 -36.10 2.50 -9.54
C ILE A 52 -34.72 2.48 -8.90
N PRO A 53 -34.62 2.32 -7.57
CA PRO A 53 -33.30 2.33 -6.88
C PRO A 53 -32.55 1.02 -7.16
N GLY A 54 -31.61 1.06 -8.10
CA GLY A 54 -30.68 -0.03 -8.40
C GLY A 54 -29.47 -0.02 -7.46
N LYS A 55 -28.57 -1.02 -7.60
CA LYS A 55 -27.36 -1.14 -6.78
C LYS A 55 -26.48 0.12 -6.81
N LYS A 56 -26.32 0.75 -7.97
CA LYS A 56 -25.54 1.98 -8.13
C LYS A 56 -26.21 3.17 -7.43
N THR A 57 -27.53 3.32 -7.56
CA THR A 57 -28.28 4.36 -6.84
C THR A 57 -28.15 4.20 -5.34
N THR A 58 -28.32 2.98 -4.81
CA THR A 58 -28.16 2.67 -3.38
C THR A 58 -26.74 2.99 -2.89
N ALA A 59 -25.71 2.65 -3.68
CA ALA A 59 -24.32 2.95 -3.34
C ALA A 59 -24.04 4.46 -3.34
N ALA A 60 -24.56 5.21 -4.32
CA ALA A 60 -24.42 6.66 -4.40
C ALA A 60 -25.10 7.37 -3.21
N ILE A 61 -26.32 6.94 -2.84
CA ILE A 61 -27.01 7.46 -1.67
C ILE A 61 -26.21 7.19 -0.40
N ARG A 62 -25.64 6.00 -0.26
CA ARG A 62 -24.79 5.65 0.90
C ARG A 62 -23.57 6.55 1.01
N LEU A 63 -22.84 6.79 -0.09
CA LEU A 63 -21.73 7.72 -0.13
C LEU A 63 -22.14 9.15 0.26
N ALA A 64 -23.28 9.61 -0.28
CA ALA A 64 -23.83 10.93 0.10
C ALA A 64 -24.15 11.01 1.60
N GLN A 65 -24.76 9.95 2.17
CA GLN A 65 -25.05 9.85 3.60
C GLN A 65 -23.77 9.87 4.44
N GLU A 66 -22.72 9.15 4.01
CA GLU A 66 -21.42 9.16 4.68
C GLU A 66 -20.80 10.56 4.72
N LEU A 67 -20.76 11.25 3.57
CA LEU A 67 -20.26 12.62 3.48
C LEU A 67 -21.04 13.60 4.37
N LEU A 68 -22.36 13.50 4.37
CA LEU A 68 -23.23 14.31 5.24
C LEU A 68 -22.97 14.02 6.72
N ALA A 69 -22.87 12.74 7.10
CA ALA A 69 -22.60 12.34 8.49
C ALA A 69 -21.22 12.83 8.96
N GLU A 70 -20.19 12.79 8.14
CA GLU A 70 -18.84 13.32 8.43
C GLU A 70 -18.86 14.83 8.69
N GLN A 71 -19.80 15.57 8.11
CA GLN A 71 -20.01 16.99 8.39
C GLN A 71 -20.95 17.26 9.59
N GLY A 72 -21.39 16.23 10.29
CA GLY A 72 -22.19 16.34 11.50
C GLY A 72 -23.70 16.40 11.27
N PHE A 73 -24.19 16.14 10.05
CA PHE A 73 -25.62 15.98 9.83
C PHE A 73 -26.11 14.67 10.45
N ASP A 74 -27.29 14.71 11.05
CA ASP A 74 -27.94 13.51 11.64
C ASP A 74 -28.56 12.64 10.54
N VAL A 75 -27.71 11.82 9.91
CA VAL A 75 -28.06 10.85 8.87
C VAL A 75 -27.31 9.54 9.07
N GLN A 76 -27.89 8.41 8.64
CA GLN A 76 -27.26 7.10 8.71
C GLN A 76 -26.96 6.58 7.30
N ALA A 77 -25.76 6.04 7.10
CA ALA A 77 -25.31 5.52 5.81
C ALA A 77 -25.90 4.14 5.48
N THR A 78 -27.21 4.11 5.27
CA THR A 78 -27.98 2.90 4.95
C THR A 78 -28.02 2.58 3.45
N GLY A 79 -27.82 3.60 2.60
CA GLY A 79 -28.05 3.53 1.15
C GLY A 79 -29.53 3.69 0.74
N PHE A 80 -30.42 3.88 1.72
CA PHE A 80 -31.82 4.18 1.48
C PHE A 80 -32.12 5.58 2.01
N PRO A 81 -32.71 6.49 1.20
CA PRO A 81 -32.97 7.85 1.64
C PRO A 81 -34.23 7.88 2.50
N ASP A 82 -34.13 8.39 3.71
CA ASP A 82 -35.23 8.92 4.46
C ASP A 82 -35.55 10.36 4.01
N ALA A 83 -36.61 10.95 4.55
CA ALA A 83 -37.01 12.31 4.17
C ALA A 83 -35.91 13.35 4.43
N ARG A 84 -35.12 13.19 5.50
CA ARG A 84 -34.01 14.10 5.85
C ARG A 84 -32.85 13.93 4.87
N THR A 85 -32.46 12.71 4.57
CA THR A 85 -31.42 12.42 3.58
C THR A 85 -31.81 12.99 2.20
N ALA A 86 -33.07 12.76 1.78
CA ALA A 86 -33.57 13.26 0.48
C ALA A 86 -33.53 14.79 0.42
N GLU A 87 -33.99 15.47 1.48
CA GLU A 87 -33.93 16.93 1.60
C GLU A 87 -32.48 17.43 1.45
N LEU A 88 -31.54 16.85 2.21
CA LEU A 88 -30.13 17.28 2.21
C LEU A 88 -29.44 17.06 0.86
N ILE A 89 -29.73 15.95 0.16
CA ILE A 89 -29.17 15.67 -1.17
C ILE A 89 -29.70 16.69 -2.20
N LEU A 90 -30.95 17.10 -2.08
CA LEU A 90 -31.58 18.03 -3.03
C LEU A 90 -31.18 19.50 -2.80
N GLN A 91 -30.66 19.84 -1.62
CA GLN A 91 -30.22 21.21 -1.31
C GLN A 91 -28.97 21.59 -2.12
N GLU A 92 -29.01 22.75 -2.80
CA GLU A 92 -27.90 23.26 -3.60
C GLU A 92 -26.69 23.60 -2.73
N GLU A 93 -26.91 24.06 -1.50
CA GLU A 93 -25.86 24.41 -0.54
C GLU A 93 -24.94 23.23 -0.17
N ASN A 94 -25.42 22.00 -0.30
CA ASN A 94 -24.63 20.77 -0.06
C ASN A 94 -23.92 20.26 -1.32
N GLU A 95 -24.01 20.93 -2.46
CA GLU A 95 -23.43 20.46 -3.72
C GLU A 95 -21.93 20.22 -3.62
N GLY A 96 -21.17 21.19 -3.12
CA GLY A 96 -19.71 21.06 -2.99
C GLY A 96 -19.30 19.89 -2.11
N LEU A 97 -20.01 19.68 -0.99
CA LEU A 97 -19.79 18.54 -0.10
C LEU A 97 -20.10 17.21 -0.82
N LEU A 98 -21.25 17.12 -1.44
CA LEU A 98 -21.73 15.89 -2.07
C LEU A 98 -20.93 15.52 -3.35
N ARG A 99 -20.14 16.44 -3.89
CA ARG A 99 -19.21 16.20 -5.01
C ARG A 99 -17.84 15.77 -4.57
N THR A 100 -17.56 15.70 -3.27
CA THR A 100 -16.29 15.20 -2.74
C THR A 100 -16.06 13.73 -3.13
N LEU A 101 -14.87 13.43 -3.62
CA LEU A 101 -14.46 12.07 -3.97
C LEU A 101 -13.66 11.47 -2.80
N LYS A 102 -14.03 10.26 -2.41
CA LYS A 102 -13.37 9.50 -1.33
C LYS A 102 -13.36 8.01 -1.66
N ARG A 103 -12.73 7.21 -0.84
CA ARG A 103 -12.72 5.75 -1.01
C ARG A 103 -14.14 5.21 -1.17
N GLY A 104 -14.36 4.47 -2.25
CA GLY A 104 -15.67 3.95 -2.65
C GLY A 104 -16.38 4.80 -3.70
N SER A 105 -15.92 6.02 -4.01
CA SER A 105 -16.40 6.81 -5.16
C SER A 105 -16.00 6.14 -6.47
N TRP A 106 -16.80 6.37 -7.53
CA TRP A 106 -16.51 5.84 -8.86
C TRP A 106 -17.02 6.77 -9.96
N GLY A 107 -16.54 6.57 -11.19
CA GLY A 107 -17.01 7.24 -12.39
C GLY A 107 -15.95 8.11 -13.07
N SER A 108 -16.39 8.94 -14.01
CA SER A 108 -15.53 9.76 -14.87
C SER A 108 -14.71 10.77 -14.08
N ARG A 109 -15.27 11.39 -13.04
CA ARG A 109 -14.54 12.34 -12.20
C ARG A 109 -13.39 11.67 -11.44
N VAL A 110 -13.60 10.45 -10.96
CA VAL A 110 -12.53 9.66 -10.32
C VAL A 110 -11.45 9.35 -11.36
N ARG A 111 -11.84 8.92 -12.56
CA ARG A 111 -10.88 8.62 -13.64
C ARG A 111 -10.06 9.84 -14.03
N GLU A 112 -10.69 11.00 -14.20
CA GLU A 112 -10.00 12.25 -14.53
C GLU A 112 -9.00 12.64 -13.43
N ALA A 113 -9.39 12.54 -12.15
CA ALA A 113 -8.48 12.77 -11.03
C ALA A 113 -7.30 11.77 -11.04
N GLN A 114 -7.56 10.48 -11.31
CA GLN A 114 -6.52 9.45 -11.44
C GLN A 114 -5.55 9.76 -12.59
N GLU A 115 -6.04 10.17 -13.77
CA GLU A 115 -5.22 10.55 -14.93
C GLU A 115 -4.29 11.73 -14.57
N ARG A 116 -4.79 12.72 -13.81
CA ARG A 116 -3.98 13.84 -13.33
C ARG A 116 -2.92 13.40 -12.31
N LEU A 117 -3.29 12.55 -11.37
CA LEU A 117 -2.36 11.99 -10.38
C LEU A 117 -1.28 11.11 -11.03
N ILE A 118 -1.63 10.36 -12.08
CA ILE A 118 -0.67 9.62 -12.92
C ILE A 118 0.28 10.59 -13.62
N GLY A 119 -0.25 11.65 -14.25
CA GLY A 119 0.57 12.68 -14.89
C GLY A 119 1.51 13.43 -13.94
N LEU A 120 1.19 13.46 -12.64
CA LEU A 120 2.07 13.99 -11.59
C LEU A 120 3.03 12.95 -11.00
N ASN A 121 3.02 11.72 -11.49
CA ASN A 121 3.75 10.57 -10.92
C ASN A 121 3.39 10.29 -9.44
N LEU A 122 2.16 10.60 -9.03
CA LEU A 122 1.65 10.34 -7.69
C LEU A 122 0.82 9.05 -7.62
N LEU A 123 0.20 8.63 -8.73
CA LEU A 123 -0.56 7.38 -8.85
C LEU A 123 0.13 6.45 -9.84
N MET A 124 0.47 5.24 -9.38
CA MET A 124 1.07 4.16 -10.18
C MET A 124 0.06 3.04 -10.39
N ASP A 125 -1.10 3.39 -10.90
CA ASP A 125 -2.19 2.46 -11.19
C ASP A 125 -2.91 2.94 -12.46
N SER A 126 -3.80 2.12 -13.01
CA SER A 126 -4.64 2.54 -14.12
C SER A 126 -5.70 3.55 -13.64
N ALA A 127 -6.08 4.48 -14.50
CA ALA A 127 -7.23 5.34 -14.29
C ALA A 127 -8.53 4.54 -14.53
N ASP A 128 -8.84 3.62 -13.61
CA ASP A 128 -9.96 2.68 -13.71
C ASP A 128 -11.31 3.31 -13.33
N GLY A 129 -11.27 4.52 -12.78
CA GLY A 129 -12.45 5.23 -12.29
C GLY A 129 -12.99 4.68 -10.98
N GLN A 130 -12.19 3.94 -10.18
CA GLN A 130 -12.54 3.46 -8.85
C GLN A 130 -11.64 4.10 -7.81
N TYR A 131 -12.20 4.85 -6.86
CA TYR A 131 -11.43 5.45 -5.79
C TYR A 131 -11.07 4.39 -4.74
N GLY A 132 -9.96 3.70 -4.96
CA GLY A 132 -9.40 2.68 -4.08
C GLY A 132 -8.33 3.24 -3.14
N LEU A 133 -7.65 2.36 -2.42
CA LEU A 133 -6.56 2.70 -1.50
C LEU A 133 -5.39 3.38 -2.22
N ASN A 134 -5.03 2.92 -3.43
CA ASN A 134 -3.94 3.53 -4.20
C ASN A 134 -4.27 4.97 -4.61
N THR A 135 -5.52 5.23 -5.00
CA THR A 135 -5.99 6.58 -5.32
C THR A 135 -5.97 7.48 -4.08
N GLU A 136 -6.46 7.00 -2.93
CA GLU A 136 -6.41 7.73 -1.65
C GLU A 136 -4.97 8.09 -1.26
N THR A 137 -4.04 7.14 -1.36
CA THR A 137 -2.61 7.38 -1.09
C THR A 137 -2.02 8.44 -2.04
N ALA A 138 -2.38 8.38 -3.32
CA ALA A 138 -1.93 9.37 -4.30
C ALA A 138 -2.50 10.76 -4.03
N VAL A 139 -3.74 10.85 -3.58
CA VAL A 139 -4.38 12.11 -3.18
C VAL A 139 -3.70 12.69 -1.95
N SER A 140 -3.44 11.90 -0.91
CA SER A 140 -2.68 12.37 0.26
C SER A 140 -1.29 12.90 -0.13
N ALA A 141 -0.65 12.28 -1.12
CA ALA A 141 0.61 12.77 -1.68
C ALA A 141 0.46 14.10 -2.43
N PHE A 142 -0.64 14.29 -3.16
CA PHE A 142 -0.97 15.55 -3.81
C PHE A 142 -1.25 16.64 -2.79
N GLU A 143 -2.04 16.36 -1.76
CA GLU A 143 -2.35 17.28 -0.67
C GLU A 143 -1.08 17.76 0.03
N GLU A 144 -0.17 16.85 0.36
CA GLU A 144 1.12 17.16 0.99
C GLU A 144 1.99 18.06 0.06
N MET A 145 2.05 17.75 -1.24
CA MET A 145 2.76 18.55 -2.22
C MET A 145 2.19 19.97 -2.33
N MET A 146 0.87 20.12 -2.14
CA MET A 146 0.16 21.38 -2.29
C MET A 146 0.03 22.17 -0.99
N ALA A 147 0.19 21.57 0.18
CA ALA A 147 0.00 22.20 1.49
C ALA A 147 0.85 23.46 1.69
N GLY A 148 2.06 23.51 1.13
CA GLY A 148 2.93 24.68 1.17
C GLY A 148 2.66 25.72 0.07
N LYS A 149 1.79 25.43 -0.92
CA LYS A 149 1.57 26.24 -2.12
C LYS A 149 0.16 26.83 -2.20
N ALA A 150 -0.83 26.11 -1.69
CA ALA A 150 -2.24 26.52 -1.65
C ALA A 150 -2.92 25.99 -0.36
N PRO A 151 -2.40 26.34 0.84
CA PRO A 151 -2.84 25.74 2.10
C PRO A 151 -4.34 25.96 2.38
N GLU A 152 -4.92 27.04 1.89
CA GLU A 152 -6.34 27.37 2.07
C GLU A 152 -7.27 26.47 1.23
N LYS A 153 -6.74 25.72 0.26
CA LYS A 153 -7.50 24.85 -0.65
C LYS A 153 -7.32 23.35 -0.36
N ILE A 154 -6.47 23.02 0.59
CA ILE A 154 -6.05 21.64 0.86
C ILE A 154 -6.46 21.22 2.27
N ARG A 155 -7.09 20.03 2.41
CA ARG A 155 -7.58 19.52 3.69
C ARG A 155 -6.67 18.47 4.34
N GLN A 156 -5.85 17.78 3.58
CA GLN A 156 -4.98 16.68 4.03
C GLN A 156 -5.76 15.53 4.70
N ASP A 157 -6.84 15.10 4.07
CA ASP A 157 -7.71 14.03 4.56
C ASP A 157 -7.80 12.81 3.62
N GLY A 158 -7.06 12.85 2.50
CA GLY A 158 -7.07 11.79 1.48
C GLY A 158 -8.36 11.75 0.67
N MET A 159 -9.16 12.82 0.70
CA MET A 159 -10.36 13.00 -0.11
C MET A 159 -10.15 14.15 -1.10
N ILE A 160 -10.89 14.20 -2.18
CA ILE A 160 -10.84 15.29 -3.14
C ILE A 160 -12.12 16.11 -3.01
N SER A 161 -12.05 17.25 -2.32
CA SER A 161 -13.12 18.24 -2.32
C SER A 161 -13.30 18.88 -3.71
N GLU A 162 -14.34 19.63 -3.93
CA GLU A 162 -14.55 20.35 -5.21
C GLU A 162 -13.45 21.38 -5.50
N GLU A 163 -12.91 22.01 -4.46
CA GLU A 163 -11.79 22.95 -4.58
C GLU A 163 -10.50 22.24 -4.97
N GLU A 164 -10.20 21.11 -4.33
CA GLU A 164 -9.06 20.27 -4.65
C GLU A 164 -9.18 19.61 -6.02
N TYR A 165 -10.40 19.20 -6.41
CA TYR A 165 -10.66 18.68 -7.74
C TYR A 165 -10.35 19.73 -8.82
N THR A 166 -10.86 20.95 -8.63
CA THR A 166 -10.59 22.07 -9.54
C THR A 166 -9.10 22.39 -9.62
N LEU A 167 -8.41 22.33 -8.48
CA LEU A 167 -6.97 22.54 -8.42
C LEU A 167 -6.20 21.43 -9.15
N LEU A 168 -6.52 20.16 -8.88
CA LEU A 168 -5.86 19.00 -9.47
C LEU A 168 -6.07 18.94 -11.00
N THR A 169 -7.28 19.22 -11.48
CA THR A 169 -7.62 19.16 -12.91
C THR A 169 -7.28 20.42 -13.67
N GLY A 170 -6.96 21.51 -12.96
CA GLY A 170 -6.59 22.80 -13.52
C GLY A 170 -5.12 22.95 -13.91
N GLU A 171 -4.65 24.20 -13.99
CA GLU A 171 -3.27 24.53 -14.37
C GLU A 171 -2.34 24.59 -13.16
N LEU A 172 -1.78 23.46 -12.74
CA LEU A 172 -0.84 23.35 -11.62
C LEU A 172 0.46 24.11 -11.82
N LYS A 173 0.84 24.43 -13.06
CA LYS A 173 1.99 25.31 -13.37
C LYS A 173 1.90 26.69 -12.70
N ASN A 174 0.68 27.19 -12.44
CA ASN A 174 0.47 28.45 -11.73
C ASN A 174 0.97 28.39 -10.26
N TYR A 175 1.19 27.18 -9.74
CA TYR A 175 1.74 26.88 -8.41
C TYR A 175 3.18 26.37 -8.49
N GLY A 176 3.85 26.52 -9.66
CA GLY A 176 5.20 26.04 -9.89
C GLY A 176 5.31 24.52 -9.89
N ILE A 177 4.21 23.83 -10.23
CA ILE A 177 4.18 22.37 -10.38
C ILE A 177 4.13 22.07 -11.88
N GLU A 178 5.21 21.48 -12.35
CA GLU A 178 5.28 20.86 -13.67
C GLU A 178 5.14 19.34 -13.46
N ALA A 179 4.38 18.68 -14.34
CA ALA A 179 4.37 17.23 -14.34
C ALA A 179 5.81 16.74 -14.58
N PRO A 180 6.36 15.86 -13.73
CA PRO A 180 7.69 15.33 -13.98
C PRO A 180 7.69 14.63 -15.35
N ALA A 181 8.79 14.73 -16.06
CA ALA A 181 8.95 13.98 -17.29
C ALA A 181 8.75 12.49 -16.99
N CYS A 182 7.89 11.82 -17.75
CA CYS A 182 7.73 10.37 -17.65
C CYS A 182 9.07 9.73 -17.98
N PHE A 183 9.52 8.80 -17.11
CA PHE A 183 10.68 7.99 -17.41
C PHE A 183 10.36 7.02 -18.54
N ASP A 184 11.17 7.01 -19.59
CA ASP A 184 11.06 6.02 -20.65
C ASP A 184 11.78 4.73 -20.24
N ASP A 185 11.01 3.74 -19.78
CA ASP A 185 11.54 2.45 -19.36
C ASP A 185 12.22 1.65 -20.51
N ALA A 186 12.09 2.10 -21.78
CA ALA A 186 12.83 1.55 -22.91
C ALA A 186 14.31 2.00 -22.93
N HIS A 187 14.64 3.08 -22.21
CA HIS A 187 15.97 3.66 -22.10
C HIS A 187 16.49 3.63 -20.66
N PRO A 188 16.70 2.43 -20.08
CA PRO A 188 17.09 2.27 -18.68
C PRO A 188 18.40 2.97 -18.33
N GLU A 189 19.32 3.15 -19.30
CA GLU A 189 20.60 3.83 -19.13
C GLU A 189 20.47 5.32 -18.76
N ALA A 190 19.31 5.94 -19.02
CA ALA A 190 19.02 7.32 -18.70
C ALA A 190 18.44 7.54 -17.30
N LEU A 191 18.27 6.48 -16.49
CA LEU A 191 17.70 6.57 -15.17
C LEU A 191 18.54 7.47 -14.25
N THR A 192 17.86 8.39 -13.55
CA THR A 192 18.40 9.17 -12.45
C THR A 192 17.52 9.04 -11.21
N GLY A 193 18.02 9.48 -10.06
CA GLY A 193 17.23 9.48 -8.82
C GLY A 193 15.92 10.27 -8.91
N ALA A 194 15.84 11.27 -9.80
CA ALA A 194 14.64 12.08 -10.01
C ALA A 194 13.46 11.27 -10.54
N TYR A 195 13.70 10.16 -11.24
CA TYR A 195 12.66 9.28 -11.79
C TYR A 195 12.24 8.15 -10.83
N LEU A 196 12.81 8.11 -9.63
CA LEU A 196 12.42 7.13 -8.61
C LEU A 196 11.35 7.75 -7.69
N TYR A 197 10.35 6.96 -7.37
CA TYR A 197 9.25 7.31 -6.48
C TYR A 197 9.63 7.25 -4.99
N SER A 198 10.52 6.32 -4.64
CA SER A 198 11.03 6.16 -3.29
C SER A 198 11.84 7.37 -2.84
N GLY A 199 11.72 7.74 -1.57
CA GLY A 199 12.49 8.85 -0.98
C GLY A 199 13.98 8.58 -1.00
N HIS A 200 14.37 7.32 -0.74
CA HIS A 200 15.78 6.91 -0.67
C HIS A 200 16.01 5.68 -1.53
N ALA A 201 17.11 5.66 -2.27
CA ALA A 201 17.49 4.51 -3.07
C ALA A 201 19.01 4.35 -3.15
N PHE A 202 19.48 3.11 -3.19
CA PHE A 202 20.86 2.77 -3.42
C PHE A 202 20.99 1.50 -4.22
N LEU A 203 21.80 1.54 -5.28
CA LEU A 203 22.08 0.41 -6.17
C LEU A 203 23.59 0.21 -6.29
N ILE A 204 24.03 -1.03 -6.14
CA ILE A 204 25.43 -1.42 -6.34
C ILE A 204 25.58 -2.60 -7.31
N ASN A 205 26.74 -2.69 -7.92
CA ASN A 205 27.28 -3.96 -8.38
C ASN A 205 27.84 -4.71 -7.17
N ALA A 206 27.23 -5.84 -6.80
CA ALA A 206 27.59 -6.56 -5.59
C ALA A 206 28.99 -7.20 -5.64
N VAL A 207 29.48 -7.52 -6.85
CA VAL A 207 30.79 -8.14 -7.04
C VAL A 207 31.90 -7.10 -6.82
N THR A 208 31.83 -5.96 -7.50
CA THR A 208 32.84 -4.90 -7.41
C THR A 208 32.67 -4.00 -6.19
N GLY A 209 31.43 -3.85 -5.69
CA GLY A 209 31.06 -2.88 -4.66
C GLY A 209 30.84 -1.48 -5.21
N GLU A 210 30.90 -1.28 -6.51
CA GLU A 210 30.69 0.00 -7.17
C GLU A 210 29.24 0.46 -6.98
N ALA A 211 29.08 1.73 -6.53
CA ALA A 211 27.80 2.41 -6.47
C ALA A 211 27.38 2.83 -7.88
N LEU A 212 26.23 2.36 -8.33
CA LEU A 212 25.72 2.63 -9.67
C LEU A 212 24.69 3.75 -9.69
N LEU A 213 23.83 3.83 -8.67
CA LEU A 213 22.85 4.90 -8.50
C LEU A 213 22.59 5.17 -7.02
N GLU A 214 22.48 6.44 -6.69
CA GLU A 214 22.24 6.94 -5.34
C GLU A 214 21.12 8.00 -5.39
N LYS A 215 20.17 7.91 -4.45
CA LYS A 215 19.18 8.94 -4.14
C LYS A 215 19.03 9.00 -2.64
N GLU A 216 19.45 10.10 -2.02
CA GLU A 216 19.42 10.28 -0.55
C GLU A 216 19.83 9.01 0.20
N ALA A 217 20.92 8.34 -0.32
CA ALA A 217 21.27 6.99 0.07
C ALA A 217 21.79 6.88 1.51
N ASP A 218 22.28 7.99 2.08
CA ASP A 218 22.82 8.11 3.44
C ASP A 218 21.87 8.80 4.42
N GLU A 219 20.71 9.27 3.94
CA GLU A 219 19.70 9.87 4.79
C GLU A 219 19.01 8.80 5.64
N ARG A 220 18.76 9.14 6.90
CA ARG A 220 18.13 8.24 7.87
C ARG A 220 16.65 8.10 7.60
N ALA A 221 16.20 6.87 7.52
CA ALA A 221 14.78 6.52 7.35
C ALA A 221 14.40 5.36 8.26
N GLU A 222 13.11 5.22 8.54
CA GLU A 222 12.59 4.05 9.24
C GLU A 222 12.66 2.82 8.34
N PRO A 223 13.28 1.71 8.80
CA PRO A 223 13.48 0.52 7.97
C PRO A 223 12.24 -0.35 7.83
N ALA A 224 11.25 -0.22 8.69
CA ALA A 224 10.20 -1.23 8.83
C ALA A 224 10.81 -2.64 8.93
N SER A 225 10.15 -3.66 8.37
CA SER A 225 10.64 -5.05 8.44
C SER A 225 11.90 -5.34 7.62
N THR A 226 12.51 -4.36 6.90
CA THR A 226 13.86 -4.57 6.35
C THR A 226 14.93 -4.69 7.44
N THR A 227 14.62 -4.25 8.66
CA THR A 227 15.36 -4.54 9.91
C THR A 227 15.75 -6.01 10.03
N LYS A 228 14.85 -6.92 9.59
CA LYS A 228 15.05 -8.37 9.72
C LYS A 228 16.24 -8.90 8.92
N ILE A 229 16.81 -8.11 8.03
CA ILE A 229 18.10 -8.41 7.38
C ILE A 229 19.20 -8.47 8.43
N VAL A 230 19.29 -7.45 9.29
CA VAL A 230 20.29 -7.37 10.35
C VAL A 230 19.96 -8.36 11.49
N THR A 231 18.66 -8.56 11.76
CA THR A 231 18.22 -9.58 12.73
C THR A 231 18.67 -10.97 12.30
N LEU A 232 18.49 -11.34 11.02
CA LEU A 232 18.94 -12.63 10.50
C LEU A 232 20.46 -12.78 10.58
N LEU A 233 21.22 -11.76 10.17
CA LEU A 233 22.69 -11.76 10.27
C LEU A 233 23.15 -11.95 11.71
N THR A 234 22.53 -11.24 12.64
CA THR A 234 22.86 -11.30 14.06
C THR A 234 22.51 -12.68 14.63
N ALA A 235 21.31 -13.22 14.34
CA ALA A 235 20.90 -14.53 14.80
C ALA A 235 21.83 -15.64 14.28
N LEU A 236 22.17 -15.63 12.99
CA LEU A 236 23.09 -16.60 12.39
C LEU A 236 24.52 -16.52 12.96
N SER A 237 24.91 -15.37 13.51
CA SER A 237 26.21 -15.22 14.16
C SER A 237 26.25 -15.72 15.61
N LEU A 238 25.09 -15.82 16.27
CA LEU A 238 24.97 -16.15 17.68
C LEU A 238 24.43 -17.55 17.95
N CYS A 239 23.61 -18.08 17.05
CA CYS A 239 22.89 -19.33 17.25
C CYS A 239 23.17 -20.33 16.13
N ASP A 240 23.19 -21.61 16.48
CA ASP A 240 23.19 -22.70 15.51
C ASP A 240 21.78 -22.83 14.88
N PRO A 241 21.62 -22.68 13.55
CA PRO A 241 20.33 -22.84 12.89
C PRO A 241 19.70 -24.21 13.09
N ASP A 242 20.48 -25.26 13.31
CA ASP A 242 19.97 -26.63 13.42
C ASP A 242 19.61 -27.01 14.86
N GLN A 243 19.85 -26.14 15.84
CA GLN A 243 19.44 -26.39 17.22
C GLN A 243 17.91 -26.41 17.36
N THR A 244 17.41 -27.33 18.16
CA THR A 244 16.01 -27.32 18.59
C THR A 244 15.81 -26.29 19.69
N VAL A 245 14.75 -25.47 19.55
CA VAL A 245 14.40 -24.39 20.47
C VAL A 245 12.96 -24.51 20.92
N VAL A 246 12.66 -23.97 22.10
CA VAL A 246 11.30 -23.79 22.61
C VAL A 246 10.96 -22.32 22.54
N ILE A 247 9.87 -21.97 21.86
CA ILE A 247 9.46 -20.59 21.65
C ILE A 247 9.19 -19.90 22.98
N PRO A 248 9.87 -18.78 23.28
CA PRO A 248 9.73 -18.07 24.55
C PRO A 248 8.43 -17.25 24.61
N PRO A 249 7.96 -16.88 25.82
CA PRO A 249 6.75 -16.07 26.00
C PRO A 249 6.79 -14.72 25.27
N GLU A 250 7.95 -14.12 25.15
CA GLU A 250 8.19 -12.82 24.50
C GLU A 250 7.87 -12.82 22.99
N ALA A 251 7.72 -14.00 22.37
CA ALA A 251 7.18 -14.11 21.01
C ALA A 251 5.79 -13.50 20.90
N ALA A 252 4.99 -13.52 21.96
CA ALA A 252 3.66 -12.93 21.99
C ALA A 252 3.66 -11.41 22.30
N ASP A 253 4.78 -10.86 22.77
CA ASP A 253 4.93 -9.46 23.14
C ASP A 253 5.25 -8.59 21.91
N ILE A 254 4.26 -8.44 21.06
CA ILE A 254 4.32 -7.62 19.85
C ILE A 254 3.05 -6.79 19.70
N PRO A 255 3.10 -5.61 19.05
CA PRO A 255 1.92 -4.79 18.80
C PRO A 255 0.78 -5.58 18.13
N PRO A 256 -0.50 -5.29 18.45
CA PRO A 256 -1.64 -6.08 17.97
C PRO A 256 -1.79 -6.14 16.44
N ASP A 257 -1.38 -5.09 15.75
CA ASP A 257 -1.41 -4.94 14.29
C ASP A 257 -0.15 -5.48 13.58
N SER A 258 0.76 -6.11 14.34
CA SER A 258 1.97 -6.71 13.82
C SER A 258 1.70 -7.90 12.90
N THR A 259 2.51 -8.03 11.86
CA THR A 259 2.57 -9.25 11.07
C THR A 259 3.05 -10.42 11.92
N ARG A 260 2.32 -11.53 11.89
CA ARG A 260 2.62 -12.75 12.64
C ARG A 260 2.80 -13.95 11.70
N VAL A 261 3.68 -14.83 12.10
CA VAL A 261 3.64 -16.24 11.72
C VAL A 261 3.20 -16.95 12.98
N PRO A 262 2.06 -17.56 13.10
CA PRO A 262 1.56 -17.99 14.41
C PRO A 262 2.50 -19.02 15.06
N VAL A 263 3.65 -18.53 15.57
CA VAL A 263 4.52 -19.28 16.48
C VAL A 263 4.05 -19.03 17.90
N GLU A 264 3.81 -20.10 18.63
CA GLU A 264 3.19 -20.02 19.95
C GLU A 264 4.22 -20.25 21.08
N PRO A 265 4.16 -19.47 22.18
CA PRO A 265 5.00 -19.74 23.35
C PRO A 265 4.91 -21.19 23.81
N GLY A 266 6.08 -21.81 24.05
CA GLY A 266 6.20 -23.21 24.42
C GLY A 266 6.14 -24.21 23.25
N GLU A 267 6.00 -23.75 22.01
CA GLU A 267 6.12 -24.56 20.79
C GLU A 267 7.57 -24.97 20.57
N THR A 268 7.80 -26.22 20.11
CA THR A 268 9.15 -26.73 19.83
C THR A 268 9.40 -26.80 18.32
N MET A 269 10.49 -26.18 17.85
CA MET A 269 10.89 -26.18 16.43
C MET A 269 12.41 -26.02 16.31
N THR A 270 12.96 -26.03 15.09
CA THR A 270 14.35 -25.67 14.87
C THR A 270 14.51 -24.15 14.78
N MET A 271 15.69 -23.63 15.14
CA MET A 271 16.01 -22.22 14.91
C MET A 271 15.90 -21.88 13.41
N ARG A 272 16.30 -22.79 12.53
CA ARG A 272 16.18 -22.67 11.07
C ARG A 272 14.73 -22.42 10.64
N ASP A 273 13.77 -23.22 11.13
CA ASP A 273 12.35 -23.04 10.84
C ASP A 273 11.85 -21.67 11.31
N LEU A 274 12.27 -21.25 12.50
CA LEU A 274 11.93 -19.93 13.05
C LEU A 274 12.47 -18.79 12.18
N LEU A 275 13.71 -18.90 11.68
CA LEU A 275 14.31 -17.89 10.79
C LEU A 275 13.63 -17.85 9.41
N TYR A 276 13.22 -18.99 8.85
CA TYR A 276 12.38 -19.02 7.63
C TYR A 276 11.04 -18.35 7.87
N ALA A 277 10.38 -18.64 9.00
CA ALA A 277 9.13 -18.00 9.39
C ALA A 277 9.27 -16.47 9.48
N MET A 278 10.33 -16.00 10.15
CA MET A 278 10.65 -14.59 10.28
C MET A 278 10.85 -13.91 8.93
N MET A 279 11.58 -14.51 7.99
CA MET A 279 11.94 -13.85 6.74
C MET A 279 10.82 -13.94 5.70
N ILE A 280 10.21 -15.11 5.49
CA ILE A 280 9.19 -15.33 4.44
C ILE A 280 7.87 -14.64 4.80
N ARG A 281 7.39 -14.82 6.04
CA ARG A 281 6.13 -14.19 6.49
C ARG A 281 6.33 -12.84 7.14
N SER A 282 7.58 -12.45 7.36
CA SER A 282 7.89 -11.22 8.06
C SER A 282 7.37 -11.20 9.52
N GLY A 283 7.29 -12.38 10.17
CA GLY A 283 6.74 -12.54 11.52
C GLY A 283 7.50 -11.73 12.56
N ASN A 284 6.80 -10.83 13.27
CA ASN A 284 7.37 -10.08 14.38
C ASN A 284 7.50 -10.96 15.62
N ASP A 285 6.55 -11.89 15.81
CA ASP A 285 6.59 -12.96 16.81
C ASP A 285 7.85 -13.85 16.66
N ALA A 286 8.14 -14.27 15.44
CA ALA A 286 9.34 -15.05 15.16
C ALA A 286 10.63 -14.23 15.37
N ALA A 287 10.62 -12.93 15.08
CA ALA A 287 11.76 -12.05 15.31
C ALA A 287 12.06 -11.88 16.82
N ASN A 288 11.03 -11.65 17.64
CA ASN A 288 11.18 -11.57 19.09
C ASN A 288 11.65 -12.89 19.68
N ALA A 289 11.05 -14.03 19.23
CA ALA A 289 11.49 -15.34 19.67
C ALA A 289 12.98 -15.57 19.37
N ALA A 290 13.43 -15.28 18.14
CA ALA A 290 14.84 -15.42 17.75
C ALA A 290 15.75 -14.50 18.59
N ALA A 291 15.31 -13.28 18.87
CA ALA A 291 16.07 -12.34 19.68
C ALA A 291 16.32 -12.87 21.11
N VAL A 292 15.25 -13.32 21.78
CA VAL A 292 15.36 -13.86 23.15
C VAL A 292 16.19 -15.14 23.18
N LEU A 293 15.97 -16.04 22.22
CA LEU A 293 16.70 -17.29 22.13
C LEU A 293 18.21 -17.10 21.90
N CYS A 294 18.60 -16.07 21.14
CA CYS A 294 20.00 -15.83 20.81
C CYS A 294 20.74 -14.93 21.81
N ALA A 295 20.03 -14.07 22.56
CA ALA A 295 20.70 -13.09 23.44
C ALA A 295 20.08 -12.98 24.84
N GLY A 296 19.04 -13.76 25.15
CA GLY A 296 18.39 -13.79 26.46
C GLY A 296 17.31 -12.71 26.66
N SER A 297 17.32 -11.63 25.89
CA SER A 297 16.25 -10.61 25.85
C SER A 297 16.22 -9.88 24.52
N THR A 298 15.13 -9.20 24.23
CA THR A 298 14.97 -8.34 23.03
C THR A 298 15.93 -7.16 23.04
N GLU A 299 16.17 -6.54 24.21
CA GLU A 299 17.09 -5.43 24.41
C GLU A 299 18.54 -5.86 24.19
N ALA A 300 18.97 -6.97 24.83
CA ALA A 300 20.31 -7.51 24.63
C ALA A 300 20.55 -7.90 23.17
N PHE A 301 19.51 -8.41 22.47
CA PHE A 301 19.64 -8.69 21.06
C PHE A 301 19.76 -7.43 20.21
N ALA A 302 19.03 -6.36 20.52
CA ALA A 302 19.17 -5.07 19.85
C ALA A 302 20.58 -4.50 19.98
N GLU A 303 21.23 -4.67 21.14
CA GLU A 303 22.67 -4.33 21.31
C GLU A 303 23.54 -5.17 20.36
N LYS A 304 23.30 -6.47 20.24
CA LYS A 304 24.01 -7.34 19.29
C LYS A 304 23.77 -6.96 17.84
N MET A 305 22.58 -6.52 17.49
CA MET A 305 22.28 -5.97 16.15
C MET A 305 23.13 -4.74 15.87
N ASN A 306 23.25 -3.83 16.81
CA ASN A 306 24.08 -2.62 16.67
C ASN A 306 25.58 -2.96 16.60
N GLU A 307 26.05 -3.98 17.37
CA GLU A 307 27.41 -4.51 17.22
C GLU A 307 27.64 -5.10 15.81
N THR A 308 26.65 -5.84 15.27
CA THR A 308 26.69 -6.39 13.90
C THR A 308 26.73 -5.26 12.88
N ALA A 309 25.88 -4.26 13.01
CA ALA A 309 25.86 -3.08 12.15
C ALA A 309 27.20 -2.35 12.15
N ALA A 310 27.79 -2.12 13.33
CA ALA A 310 29.09 -1.48 13.46
C ALA A 310 30.21 -2.28 12.77
N LYS A 311 30.24 -3.61 12.96
CA LYS A 311 31.21 -4.50 12.29
C LYS A 311 31.11 -4.47 10.77
N LEU A 312 29.89 -4.26 10.22
CA LEU A 312 29.64 -4.15 8.79
C LEU A 312 29.88 -2.74 8.23
N GLY A 313 30.16 -1.76 9.09
CA GLY A 313 30.37 -0.37 8.69
C GLY A 313 29.05 0.39 8.44
N MET A 314 27.93 -0.06 8.98
CA MET A 314 26.63 0.62 8.93
C MET A 314 26.59 1.77 9.93
N THR A 315 27.26 2.87 9.59
CA THR A 315 27.52 3.98 10.54
C THR A 315 26.31 4.89 10.76
N ASN A 316 25.31 4.80 9.90
CA ASN A 316 24.10 5.62 9.96
C ASN A 316 22.84 4.80 10.34
N SER A 317 23.04 3.69 11.06
CA SER A 317 21.96 2.81 11.49
C SER A 317 21.94 2.64 13.00
N ARG A 318 20.73 2.51 13.55
CA ARG A 318 20.49 2.12 14.93
C ARG A 318 19.23 1.25 15.01
N PHE A 319 19.34 0.13 15.70
CA PHE A 319 18.26 -0.83 15.89
C PHE A 319 17.91 -0.90 17.37
N VAL A 320 16.61 -0.78 17.69
CA VAL A 320 16.08 -0.85 19.06
C VAL A 320 15.11 -2.02 19.25
N ASN A 321 14.75 -2.71 18.17
CA ASN A 321 13.99 -3.96 18.19
C ASN A 321 14.41 -4.86 17.02
N ALA A 322 14.02 -6.14 17.08
CA ALA A 322 14.41 -7.14 16.11
C ALA A 322 13.48 -7.22 14.88
N HIS A 323 12.33 -6.55 14.89
CA HIS A 323 11.29 -6.73 13.87
C HIS A 323 11.07 -5.53 12.96
N GLY A 324 11.49 -4.33 13.37
CA GLY A 324 11.34 -3.11 12.57
C GLY A 324 9.99 -2.40 12.75
N TYR A 325 9.27 -2.66 13.82
CA TYR A 325 8.12 -1.82 14.18
C TYR A 325 8.64 -0.45 14.60
N THR A 326 7.90 0.61 14.21
CA THR A 326 8.26 2.00 14.49
C THR A 326 8.56 2.22 15.96
N ALA A 327 9.72 2.77 16.26
CA ALA A 327 10.17 3.09 17.61
C ALA A 327 11.17 4.26 17.57
N GLU A 328 11.17 5.07 18.62
CA GLU A 328 12.13 6.18 18.74
C GLU A 328 13.56 5.68 18.68
N GLY A 329 14.36 6.28 17.80
CA GLY A 329 15.75 5.92 17.60
C GLY A 329 15.97 4.65 16.78
N HIS A 330 14.94 4.09 16.12
CA HIS A 330 15.04 2.97 15.20
C HIS A 330 15.13 3.47 13.75
N TYR A 331 16.34 3.47 13.17
CA TYR A 331 16.57 4.00 11.82
C TYR A 331 17.71 3.29 11.11
N THR A 332 17.75 3.43 9.80
CA THR A 332 18.82 2.96 8.91
C THR A 332 18.90 3.86 7.68
N THR A 333 19.74 3.48 6.71
CA THR A 333 19.85 4.14 5.40
C THR A 333 19.76 3.10 4.28
N ALA A 334 19.47 3.54 3.06
CA ALA A 334 19.45 2.65 1.90
C ALA A 334 20.83 2.02 1.67
N ARG A 335 21.91 2.77 1.86
CA ARG A 335 23.30 2.28 1.76
C ARG A 335 23.61 1.23 2.80
N ASP A 336 23.25 1.46 4.05
CA ASP A 336 23.52 0.52 5.14
C ASP A 336 22.77 -0.80 4.95
N LEU A 337 21.51 -0.75 4.50
CA LEU A 337 20.74 -1.96 4.17
C LEU A 337 21.37 -2.77 3.04
N VAL A 338 21.85 -2.11 1.98
CA VAL A 338 22.56 -2.77 0.87
C VAL A 338 23.87 -3.37 1.36
N THR A 339 24.59 -2.68 2.26
CA THR A 339 25.83 -3.18 2.88
C THR A 339 25.55 -4.46 3.66
N ALA A 340 24.50 -4.49 4.50
CA ALA A 340 24.10 -5.68 5.24
C ALA A 340 23.69 -6.82 4.29
N ALA A 341 22.86 -6.53 3.27
CA ALA A 341 22.42 -7.51 2.32
C ALA A 341 23.58 -8.11 1.49
N ARG A 342 24.53 -7.26 1.06
CA ARG A 342 25.73 -7.69 0.34
C ARG A 342 26.55 -8.68 1.15
N HIS A 343 26.81 -8.37 2.43
CA HIS A 343 27.51 -9.29 3.32
C HIS A 343 26.71 -10.58 3.52
N GLY A 344 25.42 -10.47 3.83
CA GLY A 344 24.55 -11.63 4.07
C GLY A 344 24.50 -12.60 2.89
N LEU A 345 24.42 -12.11 1.67
CA LEU A 345 24.37 -12.93 0.45
C LEU A 345 25.68 -13.72 0.21
N THR A 346 26.78 -13.41 0.86
CA THR A 346 27.99 -14.23 0.87
C THR A 346 27.88 -15.44 1.79
N LEU A 347 27.00 -15.38 2.81
CA LEU A 347 26.77 -16.45 3.77
C LEU A 347 25.73 -17.44 3.20
N LYS A 348 26.06 -18.73 3.23
CA LYS A 348 25.19 -19.77 2.63
C LYS A 348 23.80 -19.79 3.27
N GLU A 349 23.74 -19.87 4.60
CA GLU A 349 22.48 -19.96 5.35
C GLU A 349 21.60 -18.72 5.12
N PHE A 350 22.20 -17.53 5.16
CA PHE A 350 21.48 -16.28 4.89
C PHE A 350 20.88 -16.29 3.48
N ARG A 351 21.70 -16.63 2.48
CA ARG A 351 21.27 -16.66 1.07
C ARG A 351 20.14 -17.66 0.86
N GLU A 352 20.25 -18.88 1.40
CA GLU A 352 19.21 -19.90 1.30
C GLU A 352 17.88 -19.43 1.89
N ILE A 353 17.90 -18.74 3.05
CA ILE A 353 16.68 -18.25 3.70
C ILE A 353 16.06 -17.11 2.91
N VAL A 354 16.82 -16.08 2.49
CA VAL A 354 16.26 -14.88 1.87
C VAL A 354 15.83 -15.08 0.42
N THR A 355 16.35 -16.09 -0.27
CA THR A 355 15.93 -16.42 -1.64
C THR A 355 14.84 -17.48 -1.70
N CYS A 356 14.43 -18.02 -0.55
CA CYS A 356 13.38 -19.03 -0.47
C CYS A 356 12.00 -18.38 -0.66
N LEU A 357 11.30 -18.74 -1.73
CA LEU A 357 9.98 -18.20 -2.02
C LEU A 357 8.84 -18.96 -1.32
N ARG A 358 9.08 -20.24 -0.99
CA ARG A 358 8.08 -21.12 -0.35
C ARG A 358 8.78 -22.05 0.61
N TYR A 359 8.22 -22.20 1.80
CA TYR A 359 8.70 -23.10 2.83
C TYR A 359 7.52 -23.72 3.55
N THR A 360 7.64 -24.97 3.98
CA THR A 360 6.63 -25.59 4.82
C THR A 360 7.22 -25.76 6.21
N LEU A 361 6.69 -24.99 7.17
CA LEU A 361 7.04 -25.19 8.58
C LEU A 361 6.50 -26.55 9.02
N PRO A 362 7.33 -27.42 9.58
CA PRO A 362 6.90 -28.74 10.05
C PRO A 362 5.79 -28.66 11.10
N ALA A 363 5.02 -29.75 11.23
CA ALA A 363 4.08 -29.88 12.33
C ALA A 363 4.83 -29.90 13.66
N THR A 364 4.21 -29.32 14.69
CA THR A 364 4.70 -29.31 16.06
C THR A 364 3.64 -29.90 17.00
N GLU A 365 3.92 -29.95 18.29
CA GLU A 365 2.95 -30.38 19.30
C GLU A 365 1.75 -29.42 19.43
N LYS A 366 1.84 -28.20 18.85
CA LYS A 366 0.80 -27.16 18.94
C LYS A 366 0.07 -26.89 17.64
N ARG A 367 0.62 -27.25 16.49
CA ARG A 367 0.00 -27.01 15.19
C ARG A 367 0.35 -28.07 14.16
N ALA A 368 -0.50 -28.19 13.13
CA ALA A 368 -0.17 -28.93 11.91
C ALA A 368 0.94 -28.23 11.10
N GLU A 369 1.47 -28.87 10.08
CA GLU A 369 2.38 -28.24 9.13
C GLU A 369 1.75 -26.97 8.54
N LEU A 370 2.59 -25.95 8.31
CA LEU A 370 2.15 -24.65 7.82
C LEU A 370 2.94 -24.25 6.58
N PRO A 371 2.36 -24.31 5.37
CA PRO A 371 2.98 -23.76 4.18
C PRO A 371 2.98 -22.24 4.22
N ILE A 372 4.14 -21.64 4.04
CA ILE A 372 4.36 -20.21 3.96
C ILE A 372 4.98 -19.82 2.63
N SER A 373 4.67 -18.64 2.11
CA SER A 373 5.21 -18.17 0.84
C SER A 373 5.32 -16.65 0.78
N LEU A 374 6.31 -16.16 0.05
CA LEU A 374 6.38 -14.78 -0.41
C LEU A 374 5.34 -14.57 -1.52
N LYS A 375 4.60 -13.46 -1.42
CA LYS A 375 3.59 -13.05 -2.41
C LYS A 375 3.95 -11.66 -2.96
N TRP A 376 5.17 -11.52 -3.45
CA TRP A 376 5.60 -10.27 -4.07
C TRP A 376 5.38 -10.34 -5.57
N GLU A 377 4.79 -9.29 -6.14
CA GLU A 377 4.49 -9.22 -7.57
C GLU A 377 5.76 -9.27 -8.45
N ILE A 378 6.90 -8.87 -7.93
CA ILE A 378 8.20 -8.98 -8.65
C ILE A 378 8.60 -10.44 -8.96
N PHE A 379 7.98 -11.42 -8.30
CA PHE A 379 8.19 -12.87 -8.56
C PHE A 379 7.04 -13.52 -9.34
N ASN A 380 5.99 -12.78 -9.66
CA ASN A 380 4.82 -13.26 -10.38
C ASN A 380 4.98 -13.01 -11.89
N PRO A 381 5.21 -14.03 -12.73
CA PRO A 381 5.40 -13.84 -14.17
C PRO A 381 4.20 -13.21 -14.91
N GLN A 382 3.03 -13.14 -14.27
CA GLN A 382 1.83 -12.53 -14.83
C GLN A 382 1.67 -11.05 -14.39
N SER A 383 2.55 -10.56 -13.53
CA SER A 383 2.52 -9.19 -13.05
C SER A 383 3.33 -8.27 -13.98
N GLU A 384 2.86 -7.05 -14.16
CA GLU A 384 3.62 -5.98 -14.82
C GLU A 384 4.91 -5.61 -14.07
N TYR A 385 4.96 -5.90 -12.77
CA TYR A 385 6.13 -5.69 -11.91
C TYR A 385 7.11 -6.85 -11.90
N TYR A 386 6.86 -7.90 -12.68
CA TYR A 386 7.74 -9.07 -12.74
C TYR A 386 9.15 -8.68 -13.11
N ILE A 387 10.10 -9.17 -12.32
CA ILE A 387 11.54 -9.00 -12.56
C ILE A 387 12.15 -10.39 -12.67
N PRO A 388 12.41 -10.88 -13.91
CA PRO A 388 13.13 -12.15 -14.09
C PRO A 388 14.49 -12.06 -13.40
N HIS A 389 14.97 -13.16 -12.86
CA HIS A 389 16.27 -13.24 -12.16
C HIS A 389 16.37 -12.44 -10.85
N ALA A 390 15.28 -11.80 -10.39
CA ALA A 390 15.27 -11.19 -9.07
C ALA A 390 15.30 -12.29 -8.00
N ALA A 391 16.06 -12.02 -6.94
CA ALA A 391 16.03 -12.76 -5.70
C ALA A 391 15.53 -11.83 -4.58
N GLY A 392 14.81 -12.39 -3.63
CA GLY A 392 14.34 -11.62 -2.49
C GLY A 392 15.50 -10.95 -1.79
N VAL A 393 15.31 -10.10 -0.83
CA VAL A 393 15.97 -10.12 0.45
C VAL A 393 14.92 -9.84 1.49
N LYS A 394 14.34 -8.64 1.50
CA LYS A 394 13.29 -8.31 2.48
C LYS A 394 12.46 -7.10 2.06
N SER A 395 11.16 -7.17 2.32
CA SER A 395 10.24 -6.04 2.27
C SER A 395 9.93 -5.52 3.67
N GLY A 396 9.51 -4.26 3.77
CA GLY A 396 9.00 -3.64 4.99
C GLY A 396 7.92 -2.63 4.68
N TYR A 397 7.01 -2.44 5.63
CA TYR A 397 6.00 -1.39 5.60
C TYR A 397 5.58 -1.03 7.03
N THR A 398 5.54 0.24 7.32
CA THR A 398 4.75 0.88 8.39
C THR A 398 4.17 2.17 7.81
N SER A 399 3.15 2.74 8.45
CA SER A 399 2.56 3.99 7.97
C SER A 399 3.57 5.14 7.91
N SER A 400 4.55 5.17 8.81
CA SER A 400 5.61 6.19 8.84
C SER A 400 6.79 5.88 7.91
N ALA A 401 7.17 4.59 7.78
CA ALA A 401 8.28 4.19 6.91
C ALA A 401 7.93 4.21 5.41
N GLY A 402 6.64 4.10 5.06
CA GLY A 402 6.23 3.79 3.71
C GLY A 402 6.66 2.37 3.29
N PHE A 403 6.67 2.09 2.00
CA PHE A 403 7.10 0.81 1.45
C PHE A 403 8.62 0.79 1.25
N CYS A 404 9.27 -0.20 1.86
CA CYS A 404 10.70 -0.42 1.81
C CYS A 404 11.00 -1.81 1.23
N TYR A 405 11.99 -1.90 0.35
CA TYR A 405 12.46 -3.17 -0.22
C TYR A 405 13.97 -3.19 -0.33
N VAL A 406 14.54 -4.35 -0.02
CA VAL A 406 15.90 -4.70 -0.42
C VAL A 406 15.79 -5.92 -1.31
N GLY A 407 16.33 -5.83 -2.52
CA GLY A 407 16.32 -6.90 -3.51
C GLY A 407 17.69 -7.16 -4.10
N ALA A 408 17.89 -8.37 -4.60
CA ALA A 408 19.05 -8.77 -5.38
C ALA A 408 18.61 -9.21 -6.79
N TYR A 409 19.51 -9.10 -7.75
CA TYR A 409 19.31 -9.49 -9.13
C TYR A 409 20.58 -10.14 -9.65
N GLN A 410 20.46 -11.24 -10.42
CA GLN A 410 21.62 -11.93 -10.96
C GLN A 410 21.38 -12.39 -12.38
N GLU A 411 22.16 -11.87 -13.32
CA GLU A 411 22.12 -12.26 -14.74
C GLU A 411 23.51 -12.08 -15.37
N ASP A 412 23.89 -12.96 -16.29
CA ASP A 412 25.12 -12.88 -17.09
C ASP A 412 26.40 -12.60 -16.27
N GLY A 413 26.51 -13.20 -15.09
CA GLY A 413 27.65 -13.01 -14.19
C GLY A 413 27.64 -11.68 -13.42
N THR A 414 26.67 -10.81 -13.67
CA THR A 414 26.44 -9.59 -12.92
C THR A 414 25.51 -9.86 -11.74
N THR A 415 25.88 -9.38 -10.56
CA THR A 415 25.01 -9.40 -9.38
C THR A 415 24.78 -7.96 -8.92
N LEU A 416 23.53 -7.56 -8.85
CA LEU A 416 23.10 -6.25 -8.38
C LEU A 416 22.38 -6.38 -7.03
N ILE A 417 22.53 -5.40 -6.17
CA ILE A 417 21.73 -5.26 -4.93
C ILE A 417 21.20 -3.85 -4.89
N ALA A 418 19.91 -3.71 -4.66
CA ALA A 418 19.24 -2.43 -4.52
C ALA A 418 18.42 -2.38 -3.23
N ALA A 419 18.39 -1.20 -2.60
CA ALA A 419 17.43 -0.83 -1.58
C ALA A 419 16.62 0.37 -2.05
N VAL A 420 15.33 0.36 -1.77
CA VAL A 420 14.41 1.48 -1.91
C VAL A 420 13.65 1.66 -0.59
N MET A 421 13.48 2.90 -0.12
CA MET A 421 12.83 3.22 1.14
C MET A 421 11.92 4.44 0.98
N GLY A 422 10.85 4.50 1.76
CA GLY A 422 9.95 5.65 1.77
C GLY A 422 9.07 5.76 0.54
N ALA A 423 8.78 4.66 -0.18
CA ALA A 423 7.82 4.71 -1.27
C ALA A 423 6.39 4.81 -0.72
N ARG A 424 5.57 5.67 -1.30
CA ARG A 424 4.18 5.87 -0.87
C ARG A 424 3.26 4.73 -1.26
N GLY A 425 3.57 4.03 -2.35
CA GLY A 425 2.83 2.87 -2.85
C GLY A 425 3.71 1.64 -3.00
N ARG A 426 3.13 0.47 -2.80
CA ARG A 426 3.84 -0.81 -2.98
C ARG A 426 4.30 -1.02 -4.43
N ASN A 427 3.45 -0.71 -5.37
CA ASN A 427 3.73 -0.73 -6.81
C ASN A 427 4.83 0.27 -7.20
N MET A 428 4.88 1.44 -6.56
CA MET A 428 5.95 2.42 -6.76
C MET A 428 7.32 1.83 -6.38
N ALA A 429 7.41 1.17 -5.21
CA ALA A 429 8.63 0.52 -4.78
C ALA A 429 9.06 -0.63 -5.74
N TRP A 430 8.11 -1.39 -6.27
CA TRP A 430 8.40 -2.44 -7.27
C TRP A 430 8.87 -1.87 -8.60
N THR A 431 8.25 -0.78 -9.07
CA THR A 431 8.69 -0.05 -10.27
C THR A 431 10.11 0.47 -10.10
N ASP A 432 10.42 1.07 -8.96
CA ASP A 432 11.76 1.56 -8.67
C ASP A 432 12.80 0.44 -8.68
N LEU A 433 12.51 -0.72 -8.07
CA LEU A 433 13.41 -1.88 -8.13
C LEU A 433 13.62 -2.35 -9.56
N LYS A 434 12.55 -2.42 -10.37
CA LYS A 434 12.62 -2.83 -11.78
C LYS A 434 13.51 -1.87 -12.57
N ARG A 435 13.32 -0.56 -12.40
CA ARG A 435 14.14 0.47 -13.03
C ARG A 435 15.61 0.41 -12.60
N LEU A 436 15.86 0.27 -11.30
CA LEU A 436 17.21 0.17 -10.76
C LEU A 436 17.96 -1.04 -11.33
N PHE A 437 17.34 -2.22 -11.40
CA PHE A 437 18.01 -3.40 -11.96
C PHE A 437 18.21 -3.29 -13.46
N ALA A 438 17.24 -2.76 -14.21
CA ALA A 438 17.39 -2.49 -15.64
C ALA A 438 18.54 -1.51 -15.91
N TYR A 439 18.62 -0.43 -15.14
CA TYR A 439 19.73 0.54 -15.20
C TYR A 439 21.07 -0.11 -14.88
N GLY A 440 21.17 -0.88 -13.81
CA GLY A 440 22.41 -1.56 -13.42
C GLY A 440 22.89 -2.53 -14.47
N MET A 441 21.98 -3.25 -15.15
CA MET A 441 22.32 -4.13 -16.28
C MET A 441 22.75 -3.35 -17.53
N ALA A 442 22.09 -2.23 -17.83
CA ALA A 442 22.50 -1.35 -18.92
C ALA A 442 23.93 -0.84 -18.71
N LYS A 443 24.25 -0.36 -17.50
CA LYS A 443 25.61 0.06 -17.11
C LYS A 443 26.62 -1.07 -17.24
N SER A 444 26.31 -2.27 -16.77
CA SER A 444 27.19 -3.44 -16.86
C SER A 444 27.48 -3.87 -18.30
N ARG A 445 26.55 -3.59 -19.22
CA ARG A 445 26.71 -3.82 -20.67
C ARG A 445 27.39 -2.66 -21.40
N GLY A 446 27.77 -1.59 -20.70
CA GLY A 446 28.45 -0.42 -21.26
C GLY A 446 27.53 0.53 -22.02
N LEU A 447 26.23 0.43 -21.86
CA LEU A 447 25.27 1.37 -22.44
C LEU A 447 25.40 2.74 -21.73
N LYS A 448 25.44 3.80 -22.53
CA LYS A 448 25.48 5.18 -22.04
C LYS A 448 24.22 5.91 -22.49
N PRO A 449 23.74 6.92 -21.72
CA PRO A 449 22.69 7.79 -22.18
C PRO A 449 23.06 8.42 -23.54
N ASP A 450 22.09 8.56 -24.43
CA ASP A 450 22.32 9.23 -25.70
C ASP A 450 22.57 10.74 -25.41
N GLU A 451 23.77 11.21 -25.72
CA GLU A 451 24.17 12.61 -25.52
C GLU A 451 23.60 13.54 -26.61
N SER A 452 22.88 13.00 -27.61
CA SER A 452 22.45 13.75 -28.79
C SER A 452 21.32 14.76 -28.56
N GLY A 453 20.65 14.76 -27.41
CA GLY A 453 19.68 15.80 -27.05
C GLY A 453 18.49 16.01 -28.03
N GLU A 454 18.37 15.16 -29.04
CA GLU A 454 17.31 15.20 -30.03
C GLU A 454 16.35 14.01 -29.86
N ARG A 455 15.30 14.23 -29.03
CA ARG A 455 14.01 13.53 -29.18
C ARG A 455 12.88 14.37 -28.61
#